data_9c448e3b24656bd3afabbd1431a471e8
#
_entry.id   9c448e3b24656bd3afabbd1431a471e8
#
_cell.length_a   1.000
_cell.length_b   1.000
_cell.length_c   1.000
_cell.angle_alpha   90.00
_cell.angle_beta   90.00
_cell.angle_gamma   90.00
#
_symmetry.space_group_name_H-M   'P 1'
#
loop_
_entity.id
_entity.type
_entity.pdbx_description
1 polymer ?
#
loop_
_entity_poly.entity_id
_entity_poly.type
_entity_poly.pdbx_seq_one_letter_code
_entity_poly.pdbx_strand_id
1 'polypeptide(L)'
;MFVQKNLKGETLIEWMITVAISLLIISSLVEIYLASQRGYHVQDALNHLQDNAKTASDFLKADIQHAGYIGCPLLTNDFPIATYSNEYSITPQNKLIGTDTQLTVRRLTFPNVVLKNMQDASTLYVSKEVTLHAGDILMISDCYHAEIFQAQTVSSSQSSQKIITTTPLQNKYELYAEVGEFTINTYYIDKSDHHEKDGSPIYSLFVKTIDGKTELVAGIHHMQLAYSLYQEGKLIDVPANKVTDWSSIVGVAIDLDLHSSQINKTWHVYVAI
;
A
#
# COMPACT_ATOMS: atom_id res chain seq x y z
N MET A 1 -3.74 60.31 57.67
CA MET A 1 -3.29 59.33 58.70
C MET A 1 -2.65 58.16 57.92
N PHE A 2 -1.33 58.24 57.70
CA PHE A 2 -0.58 57.25 57.02
C PHE A 2 -0.22 56.14 58.01
N VAL A 3 -0.75 54.92 57.81
CA VAL A 3 -0.35 53.74 58.58
C VAL A 3 1.02 53.32 58.08
N GLN A 4 2.05 53.55 58.86
CA GLN A 4 3.40 53.06 58.64
C GLN A 4 3.40 51.56 58.91
N LYS A 5 3.47 50.74 57.83
CA LYS A 5 3.58 49.27 57.90
C LYS A 5 5.01 48.96 58.35
N ASN A 6 5.19 48.51 59.57
CA ASN A 6 6.46 48.02 60.12
C ASN A 6 6.96 46.85 59.24
N LEU A 7 7.92 47.10 58.42
CA LEU A 7 8.72 46.06 57.74
C LEU A 7 9.60 45.41 58.82
N LYS A 8 9.17 44.28 59.35
CA LYS A 8 10.05 43.40 60.15
C LYS A 8 11.13 42.88 59.22
N GLY A 9 12.39 43.08 59.58
CA GLY A 9 13.52 42.54 58.82
C GLY A 9 13.44 41.01 58.74
N GLU A 10 13.40 40.48 57.55
CA GLU A 10 13.50 39.05 57.33
C GLU A 10 14.84 38.58 57.89
N THR A 11 14.82 37.51 58.69
CA THR A 11 16.06 36.94 59.25
C THR A 11 16.80 36.17 58.16
N LEU A 12 18.13 36.20 58.19
CA LEU A 12 19.00 35.53 57.22
C LEU A 12 18.64 34.01 57.13
N ILE A 13 18.13 33.45 58.21
CA ILE A 13 17.70 32.05 58.30
C ILE A 13 16.41 31.81 57.51
N GLU A 14 15.44 32.73 57.49
CA GLU A 14 14.24 32.63 56.63
C GLU A 14 14.57 32.64 55.16
N TRP A 15 15.53 33.43 54.77
CA TRP A 15 16.04 33.48 53.40
C TRP A 15 16.69 32.15 53.00
N MET A 16 17.52 31.55 53.87
CA MET A 16 18.17 30.26 53.58
C MET A 16 17.13 29.11 53.48
N ILE A 17 16.11 29.11 54.33
CA ILE A 17 15.04 28.12 54.25
C ILE A 17 14.21 28.24 52.98
N THR A 18 13.83 29.45 52.59
CA THR A 18 13.07 29.72 51.37
C THR A 18 13.83 29.31 50.11
N VAL A 19 15.12 29.59 50.04
CA VAL A 19 15.96 29.16 48.92
C VAL A 19 16.08 27.65 48.88
N ALA A 20 16.26 26.96 50.01
CA ALA A 20 16.33 25.49 50.08
C ALA A 20 15.04 24.83 49.59
N ILE A 21 13.87 25.32 50.09
CA ILE A 21 12.57 24.82 49.64
C ILE A 21 12.33 25.11 48.17
N SER A 22 12.68 26.29 47.68
CA SER A 22 12.53 26.66 46.26
C SER A 22 13.36 25.75 45.34
N LEU A 23 14.59 25.39 45.75
CA LEU A 23 15.45 24.47 44.97
C LEU A 23 14.86 23.04 44.93
N LEU A 24 14.25 22.55 46.02
CA LEU A 24 13.58 21.27 46.03
C LEU A 24 12.36 21.25 45.10
N ILE A 25 11.58 22.31 45.08
CA ILE A 25 10.41 22.43 44.20
C ILE A 25 10.84 22.50 42.75
N ILE A 26 11.85 23.30 42.45
CA ILE A 26 12.37 23.45 41.06
C ILE A 26 12.93 22.12 40.57
N SER A 27 13.71 21.38 41.40
CA SER A 27 14.25 20.07 40.99
C SER A 27 13.14 19.07 40.65
N SER A 28 12.09 19.01 41.47
CA SER A 28 10.92 18.15 41.21
C SER A 28 10.16 18.55 39.94
N LEU A 29 9.99 19.84 39.67
CA LEU A 29 9.37 20.32 38.44
C LEU A 29 10.18 19.96 37.18
N VAL A 30 11.51 20.06 37.25
CA VAL A 30 12.40 19.67 36.14
C VAL A 30 12.31 18.18 35.88
N GLU A 31 12.28 17.32 36.91
CA GLU A 31 12.10 15.89 36.75
C GLU A 31 10.76 15.53 36.07
N ILE A 32 9.67 16.15 36.53
CA ILE A 32 8.34 15.97 35.91
C ILE A 32 8.33 16.42 34.46
N TYR A 33 8.95 17.56 34.16
CA TYR A 33 9.05 18.10 32.80
C TYR A 33 9.82 17.15 31.89
N LEU A 34 10.99 16.66 32.32
CA LEU A 34 11.79 15.70 31.54
C LEU A 34 11.07 14.37 31.34
N ALA A 35 10.37 13.86 32.35
CA ALA A 35 9.56 12.66 32.24
C ALA A 35 8.40 12.84 31.24
N SER A 36 7.71 13.98 31.32
CA SER A 36 6.63 14.34 30.37
C SER A 36 7.15 14.44 28.92
N GLN A 37 8.30 15.07 28.74
CA GLN A 37 8.91 15.22 27.43
C GLN A 37 9.30 13.87 26.82
N ARG A 38 9.88 12.96 27.62
CA ARG A 38 10.19 11.58 27.18
C ARG A 38 8.91 10.82 26.81
N GLY A 39 7.86 10.94 27.63
CA GLY A 39 6.56 10.33 27.36
C GLY A 39 5.95 10.84 26.03
N TYR A 40 6.05 12.14 25.80
CA TYR A 40 5.59 12.74 24.53
C TYR A 40 6.33 12.18 23.30
N HIS A 41 7.66 12.09 23.35
CA HIS A 41 8.45 11.54 22.25
C HIS A 41 8.14 10.06 21.96
N VAL A 42 7.92 9.25 23.02
CA VAL A 42 7.52 7.85 22.88
C VAL A 42 6.13 7.75 22.25
N GLN A 43 5.17 8.58 22.69
CA GLN A 43 3.83 8.58 22.12
C GLN A 43 3.80 9.03 20.65
N ASP A 44 4.59 10.03 20.30
CA ASP A 44 4.74 10.52 18.95
C ASP A 44 5.33 9.44 18.03
N ALA A 45 6.40 8.77 18.45
CA ALA A 45 6.98 7.65 17.73
C ALA A 45 5.98 6.50 17.51
N LEU A 46 5.17 6.16 18.54
CA LEU A 46 4.12 5.14 18.41
C LEU A 46 3.04 5.53 17.40
N ASN A 47 2.60 6.78 17.40
CA ASN A 47 1.61 7.27 16.46
C ASN A 47 2.13 7.15 15.02
N HIS A 48 3.37 7.58 14.75
CA HIS A 48 3.98 7.43 13.43
C HIS A 48 4.10 5.96 12.98
N LEU A 49 4.50 5.05 13.88
CA LEU A 49 4.53 3.63 13.56
C LEU A 49 3.15 3.07 13.22
N GLN A 50 2.11 3.48 13.95
CA GLN A 50 0.74 3.04 13.68
C GLN A 50 0.21 3.58 12.35
N ASP A 51 0.49 4.84 12.03
CA ASP A 51 0.09 5.46 10.77
C ASP A 51 0.78 4.79 9.57
N ASN A 52 2.08 4.50 9.71
CA ASN A 52 2.84 3.79 8.68
C ASN A 52 2.32 2.36 8.49
N ALA A 53 2.08 1.63 9.59
CA ALA A 53 1.52 0.28 9.54
C ALA A 53 0.15 0.25 8.86
N LYS A 54 -0.73 1.20 9.23
CA LYS A 54 -2.05 1.32 8.63
C LYS A 54 -1.96 1.63 7.15
N THR A 55 -1.14 2.61 6.77
CA THR A 55 -0.96 3.01 5.36
C THR A 55 -0.44 1.84 4.52
N ALA A 56 0.57 1.11 5.00
CA ALA A 56 1.08 -0.08 4.33
C ALA A 56 0.02 -1.18 4.19
N SER A 57 -0.75 -1.40 5.27
CA SER A 57 -1.85 -2.36 5.27
C SER A 57 -2.94 -1.98 4.27
N ASP A 58 -3.28 -0.71 4.15
CA ASP A 58 -4.30 -0.22 3.23
C ASP A 58 -3.87 -0.42 1.75
N PHE A 59 -2.59 -0.17 1.41
CA PHE A 59 -2.06 -0.48 0.07
C PHE A 59 -2.14 -1.97 -0.25
N LEU A 60 -1.61 -2.81 0.64
CA LEU A 60 -1.63 -4.26 0.46
C LEU A 60 -3.05 -4.82 0.36
N LYS A 61 -3.94 -4.35 1.25
CA LYS A 61 -5.34 -4.77 1.28
C LYS A 61 -6.07 -4.40 0.00
N ALA A 62 -5.91 -3.19 -0.49
CA ALA A 62 -6.57 -2.72 -1.70
C ALA A 62 -6.23 -3.60 -2.91
N ASP A 63 -4.96 -3.99 -3.06
CA ASP A 63 -4.53 -4.83 -4.17
C ASP A 63 -4.91 -6.30 -3.99
N ILE A 64 -4.70 -6.87 -2.79
CA ILE A 64 -5.03 -8.28 -2.52
C ILE A 64 -6.52 -8.55 -2.72
N GLN A 65 -7.40 -7.66 -2.23
CA GLN A 65 -8.85 -7.81 -2.38
C GLN A 65 -9.32 -7.77 -3.84
N HIS A 66 -8.56 -7.14 -4.72
CA HIS A 66 -8.84 -7.07 -6.15
C HIS A 66 -7.97 -8.01 -6.99
N ALA A 67 -7.23 -8.94 -6.34
CA ALA A 67 -6.39 -9.89 -7.05
C ALA A 67 -7.21 -10.75 -8.03
N GLY A 68 -6.84 -10.70 -9.31
CA GLY A 68 -7.59 -11.42 -10.33
C GLY A 68 -8.83 -10.70 -10.86
N TYR A 69 -9.05 -9.43 -10.49
CA TYR A 69 -10.10 -8.63 -11.11
C TYR A 69 -9.78 -8.38 -12.57
N ILE A 70 -10.68 -8.78 -13.46
CA ILE A 70 -10.56 -8.65 -14.92
C ILE A 70 -11.78 -7.96 -15.55
N GLY A 71 -12.57 -7.27 -14.75
CA GLY A 71 -13.83 -6.62 -15.18
C GLY A 71 -15.06 -7.44 -14.87
N CYS A 72 -16.02 -7.47 -15.79
CA CYS A 72 -17.30 -8.16 -15.64
C CYS A 72 -17.20 -9.66 -15.26
N PRO A 73 -16.28 -10.48 -15.87
CA PRO A 73 -16.29 -11.91 -15.62
C PRO A 73 -15.48 -12.29 -14.38
N LEU A 74 -15.75 -13.49 -13.86
CA LEU A 74 -14.87 -14.15 -12.90
C LEU A 74 -13.67 -14.77 -13.63
N LEU A 75 -12.49 -14.60 -13.07
CA LEU A 75 -11.28 -15.22 -13.56
C LEU A 75 -11.31 -16.73 -13.28
N THR A 76 -11.56 -17.52 -14.31
CA THR A 76 -11.57 -19.00 -14.26
C THR A 76 -10.54 -19.57 -15.23
N ASN A 77 -10.21 -20.85 -15.11
CA ASN A 77 -9.27 -21.51 -16.03
C ASN A 77 -9.79 -21.57 -17.48
N ASP A 78 -11.11 -21.58 -17.66
CA ASP A 78 -11.77 -21.71 -18.96
C ASP A 78 -12.11 -20.35 -19.59
N PHE A 79 -11.93 -19.24 -18.85
CA PHE A 79 -12.24 -17.92 -19.38
C PHE A 79 -11.14 -17.48 -20.36
N PRO A 80 -11.51 -17.14 -21.63
CA PRO A 80 -10.53 -16.83 -22.67
C PRO A 80 -9.92 -15.45 -22.44
N ILE A 81 -8.61 -15.43 -22.19
CA ILE A 81 -7.82 -14.20 -22.09
C ILE A 81 -6.72 -14.23 -23.13
N ALA A 82 -6.79 -13.33 -24.10
CA ALA A 82 -5.72 -13.15 -25.07
C ALA A 82 -4.68 -12.14 -24.53
N THR A 83 -3.43 -12.28 -24.92
CA THR A 83 -2.37 -11.33 -24.58
C THR A 83 -1.41 -11.15 -25.75
N TYR A 84 -0.92 -9.94 -25.94
CA TYR A 84 0.08 -9.65 -26.97
C TYR A 84 1.50 -10.10 -26.54
N SER A 85 1.72 -10.36 -25.26
CA SER A 85 3.00 -10.84 -24.72
C SER A 85 2.77 -11.78 -23.55
N ASN A 86 3.53 -12.86 -23.48
CA ASN A 86 3.47 -13.83 -22.37
C ASN A 86 3.88 -13.23 -21.01
N GLU A 87 4.61 -12.12 -21.01
CA GLU A 87 4.99 -11.40 -19.80
C GLU A 87 3.76 -10.82 -19.09
N TYR A 88 2.78 -10.35 -19.86
CA TYR A 88 1.55 -9.74 -19.38
C TYR A 88 0.40 -10.75 -19.46
N SER A 89 0.41 -11.73 -18.56
CA SER A 89 -0.64 -12.74 -18.51
C SER A 89 -1.30 -12.76 -17.14
N ILE A 90 -2.58 -13.10 -17.11
CA ILE A 90 -3.34 -13.31 -15.88
C ILE A 90 -4.13 -14.62 -15.96
N THR A 91 -4.02 -15.41 -14.93
CA THR A 91 -4.71 -16.70 -14.76
C THR A 91 -5.09 -16.87 -13.30
N PRO A 92 -6.00 -17.78 -12.94
CA PRO A 92 -6.26 -18.11 -11.53
C PRO A 92 -5.00 -18.48 -10.75
N GLN A 93 -4.01 -19.08 -11.41
CA GLN A 93 -2.75 -19.53 -10.79
C GLN A 93 -1.76 -18.38 -10.54
N ASN A 94 -1.83 -17.29 -11.28
CA ASN A 94 -0.87 -16.18 -11.16
C ASN A 94 -1.50 -14.86 -10.75
N LYS A 95 -2.81 -14.80 -10.52
CA LYS A 95 -3.50 -13.58 -10.05
C LYS A 95 -2.88 -13.03 -8.77
N LEU A 96 -2.44 -13.93 -7.89
CA LEU A 96 -1.72 -13.64 -6.67
C LEU A 96 -0.70 -14.76 -6.46
N ILE A 97 0.57 -14.41 -6.44
CA ILE A 97 1.69 -15.32 -6.16
C ILE A 97 2.72 -14.60 -5.30
N GLY A 98 3.56 -15.34 -4.61
CA GLY A 98 4.63 -14.70 -3.83
C GLY A 98 5.60 -15.67 -3.19
N THR A 99 6.44 -15.12 -2.34
CA THR A 99 7.33 -15.82 -1.41
C THR A 99 6.88 -15.50 0.02
N ASP A 100 7.66 -15.89 0.99
CA ASP A 100 7.40 -15.51 2.39
C ASP A 100 7.64 -14.01 2.66
N THR A 101 8.29 -13.27 1.73
CA THR A 101 8.69 -11.86 1.89
C THR A 101 8.33 -10.95 0.72
N GLN A 102 7.75 -11.51 -0.34
CA GLN A 102 7.32 -10.76 -1.52
C GLN A 102 5.95 -11.23 -1.97
N LEU A 103 5.13 -10.30 -2.42
CA LEU A 103 3.79 -10.57 -2.93
C LEU A 103 3.59 -9.91 -4.27
N THR A 104 3.17 -10.68 -5.27
CA THR A 104 2.82 -10.16 -6.60
C THR A 104 1.33 -10.34 -6.85
N VAL A 105 0.67 -9.26 -7.22
CA VAL A 105 -0.76 -9.20 -7.54
C VAL A 105 -0.93 -8.75 -8.98
N ARG A 106 -1.83 -9.40 -9.71
CA ARG A 106 -2.22 -9.04 -11.09
C ARG A 106 -3.69 -8.74 -11.14
N ARG A 107 -4.04 -7.64 -11.79
CA ARG A 107 -5.44 -7.21 -11.94
C ARG A 107 -5.62 -6.12 -12.97
N LEU A 108 -6.85 -5.89 -13.37
CA LEU A 108 -7.31 -4.66 -14.00
C LEU A 108 -7.42 -3.56 -12.94
N THR A 109 -6.99 -2.34 -13.21
CA THR A 109 -7.14 -1.21 -12.28
C THR A 109 -8.58 -0.72 -12.20
N PHE A 110 -8.92 -0.14 -11.05
CA PHE A 110 -10.16 0.57 -10.82
C PHE A 110 -9.85 1.98 -10.28
N PRO A 111 -10.55 3.05 -10.73
CA PRO A 111 -11.62 3.04 -11.72
C PRO A 111 -11.12 2.76 -13.14
N ASN A 112 -11.97 2.15 -13.97
CA ASN A 112 -11.73 1.88 -15.38
C ASN A 112 -12.64 2.75 -16.26
N VAL A 113 -12.46 2.68 -17.57
CA VAL A 113 -13.29 3.36 -18.56
C VAL A 113 -14.11 2.33 -19.36
N VAL A 114 -15.14 2.77 -20.03
CA VAL A 114 -16.00 1.88 -20.83
C VAL A 114 -15.84 2.11 -22.32
N LEU A 115 -15.92 1.04 -23.10
CA LEU A 115 -15.90 1.07 -24.56
C LEU A 115 -17.18 1.74 -25.07
N LYS A 116 -17.03 2.80 -25.85
CA LYS A 116 -18.11 3.51 -26.54
C LYS A 116 -18.27 3.07 -27.99
N ASN A 117 -17.17 2.73 -28.64
CA ASN A 117 -17.17 2.25 -30.00
C ASN A 117 -15.85 1.53 -30.33
N MET A 118 -15.91 0.47 -31.08
CA MET A 118 -14.77 -0.19 -31.70
C MET A 118 -14.88 -0.01 -33.21
N GLN A 119 -14.05 0.88 -33.77
CA GLN A 119 -14.07 1.22 -35.19
C GLN A 119 -13.53 0.05 -36.05
N ASP A 120 -12.43 -0.52 -35.59
CA ASP A 120 -11.76 -1.69 -36.17
C ASP A 120 -10.96 -2.41 -35.08
N ALA A 121 -10.26 -3.48 -35.42
CA ALA A 121 -9.50 -4.29 -34.46
C ALA A 121 -8.35 -3.54 -33.75
N SER A 122 -7.98 -2.36 -34.21
CA SER A 122 -6.88 -1.57 -33.63
C SER A 122 -7.32 -0.20 -33.10
N THR A 123 -8.58 0.19 -33.30
CA THR A 123 -9.07 1.53 -32.98
C THR A 123 -10.27 1.48 -32.06
N LEU A 124 -10.08 1.91 -30.81
CA LEU A 124 -11.08 1.95 -29.76
C LEU A 124 -11.44 3.38 -29.37
N TYR A 125 -12.69 3.63 -29.09
CA TYR A 125 -13.17 4.86 -28.44
C TYR A 125 -13.74 4.52 -27.10
N VAL A 126 -13.15 5.07 -26.03
CA VAL A 126 -13.54 4.82 -24.64
C VAL A 126 -14.03 6.09 -23.97
N SER A 127 -14.71 5.96 -22.87
CA SER A 127 -15.11 7.08 -22.01
C SER A 127 -13.86 7.79 -21.43
N LYS A 128 -14.04 8.90 -20.70
CA LYS A 128 -12.93 9.78 -20.29
C LYS A 128 -12.88 9.97 -18.76
N GLU A 129 -13.39 9.02 -18.01
CA GLU A 129 -13.36 9.08 -16.53
C GLU A 129 -11.93 8.99 -15.98
N VAL A 130 -11.06 8.25 -16.66
CA VAL A 130 -9.64 8.09 -16.35
C VAL A 130 -8.81 8.49 -17.58
N THR A 131 -7.68 9.15 -17.38
CA THR A 131 -6.75 9.48 -18.45
C THR A 131 -5.81 8.32 -18.71
N LEU A 132 -5.83 7.79 -19.92
CA LEU A 132 -4.91 6.75 -20.41
C LEU A 132 -3.81 7.37 -21.26
N HIS A 133 -2.66 6.74 -21.35
CA HIS A 133 -1.49 7.27 -22.06
C HIS A 133 -0.98 6.29 -23.13
N ALA A 134 -0.22 6.82 -24.06
CA ALA A 134 0.51 6.00 -25.01
C ALA A 134 1.62 5.23 -24.27
N GLY A 135 1.75 3.94 -24.58
CA GLY A 135 2.67 3.03 -23.91
C GLY A 135 2.02 2.17 -22.81
N ASP A 136 0.88 2.60 -22.25
CA ASP A 136 0.18 1.88 -21.20
C ASP A 136 -0.16 0.45 -21.63
N ILE A 137 0.00 -0.49 -20.72
CA ILE A 137 -0.50 -1.85 -20.85
C ILE A 137 -1.93 -1.87 -20.36
N LEU A 138 -2.84 -2.08 -21.27
CA LEU A 138 -4.28 -2.04 -21.03
C LEU A 138 -4.90 -3.42 -21.13
N MET A 139 -6.00 -3.61 -20.41
CA MET A 139 -6.89 -4.75 -20.60
C MET A 139 -8.26 -4.25 -21.02
N ILE A 140 -8.83 -4.89 -22.03
CA ILE A 140 -10.25 -4.78 -22.37
C ILE A 140 -10.94 -6.07 -21.99
N SER A 141 -12.11 -5.98 -21.40
CA SER A 141 -12.86 -7.15 -20.96
C SER A 141 -14.37 -6.92 -21.11
N ASP A 142 -15.05 -7.89 -21.65
CA ASP A 142 -16.51 -8.04 -21.55
C ASP A 142 -16.85 -9.34 -20.81
N CYS A 143 -18.12 -9.72 -20.74
CA CYS A 143 -18.52 -10.92 -20.00
C CYS A 143 -18.17 -12.24 -20.71
N TYR A 144 -17.56 -12.22 -21.89
CA TYR A 144 -17.26 -13.38 -22.71
C TYR A 144 -15.75 -13.62 -22.93
N HIS A 145 -14.95 -12.58 -23.00
CA HIS A 145 -13.51 -12.64 -23.24
C HIS A 145 -12.82 -11.38 -22.75
N ALA A 146 -11.52 -11.49 -22.51
CA ALA A 146 -10.65 -10.37 -22.20
C ALA A 146 -9.39 -10.41 -23.08
N GLU A 147 -8.76 -9.26 -23.26
CA GLU A 147 -7.51 -9.15 -23.99
C GLU A 147 -6.60 -8.08 -23.38
N ILE A 148 -5.33 -8.43 -23.20
CA ILE A 148 -4.29 -7.51 -22.74
C ILE A 148 -3.54 -7.01 -23.98
N PHE A 149 -3.42 -5.68 -24.13
CA PHE A 149 -2.79 -5.03 -25.26
C PHE A 149 -2.01 -3.79 -24.82
N GLN A 150 -1.13 -3.30 -25.68
CA GLN A 150 -0.43 -2.04 -25.44
C GLN A 150 -1.05 -0.92 -26.28
N ALA A 151 -1.27 0.24 -25.66
CA ALA A 151 -1.69 1.44 -26.36
C ALA A 151 -0.52 2.04 -27.14
N GLN A 152 -0.61 2.09 -28.46
CA GLN A 152 0.37 2.76 -29.31
C GLN A 152 0.22 4.28 -29.24
N THR A 153 -1.02 4.77 -29.35
CA THR A 153 -1.35 6.17 -29.20
C THR A 153 -2.67 6.34 -28.47
N VAL A 154 -2.76 7.39 -27.67
CA VAL A 154 -3.99 7.82 -27.01
C VAL A 154 -4.21 9.28 -27.33
N SER A 155 -5.41 9.62 -27.83
CA SER A 155 -5.80 11.00 -28.10
C SER A 155 -7.14 11.31 -27.45
N SER A 156 -7.19 12.40 -26.69
CA SER A 156 -8.38 12.79 -25.94
C SER A 156 -9.18 13.84 -26.70
N SER A 157 -10.51 13.67 -26.73
CA SER A 157 -11.49 14.66 -27.15
C SER A 157 -12.28 15.19 -25.93
N GLN A 158 -13.32 16.02 -26.14
CA GLN A 158 -14.13 16.54 -25.05
C GLN A 158 -14.84 15.44 -24.25
N SER A 159 -15.31 14.38 -24.91
CA SER A 159 -16.18 13.36 -24.30
C SER A 159 -15.65 11.93 -24.38
N SER A 160 -14.51 11.69 -25.03
CA SER A 160 -13.95 10.35 -25.24
C SER A 160 -12.47 10.39 -25.46
N GLN A 161 -11.83 9.24 -25.27
CA GLN A 161 -10.45 8.98 -25.68
C GLN A 161 -10.45 7.99 -26.83
N LYS A 162 -9.63 8.26 -27.83
CA LYS A 162 -9.33 7.32 -28.92
C LYS A 162 -8.02 6.63 -28.61
N ILE A 163 -8.03 5.31 -28.60
CA ILE A 163 -6.87 4.45 -28.39
C ILE A 163 -6.57 3.74 -29.72
N ILE A 164 -5.31 3.75 -30.14
CA ILE A 164 -4.81 2.89 -31.21
C ILE A 164 -3.89 1.86 -30.55
N THR A 165 -4.13 0.57 -30.82
CA THR A 165 -3.37 -0.53 -30.24
C THR A 165 -2.11 -0.83 -31.05
N THR A 166 -1.05 -1.33 -30.44
CA THR A 166 0.20 -1.74 -31.12
C THR A 166 -0.01 -2.97 -32.00
N THR A 167 -0.88 -3.88 -31.58
CA THR A 167 -1.28 -5.08 -32.33
C THR A 167 -2.80 -5.12 -32.42
N PRO A 168 -3.37 -5.59 -33.55
CA PRO A 168 -4.82 -5.73 -33.66
C PRO A 168 -5.36 -6.68 -32.58
N LEU A 169 -6.48 -6.31 -31.97
CA LEU A 169 -7.20 -7.17 -31.04
C LEU A 169 -7.75 -8.39 -31.77
N GLN A 170 -7.74 -9.54 -31.08
CA GLN A 170 -8.19 -10.82 -31.65
C GLN A 170 -9.72 -10.93 -31.65
N ASN A 171 -10.37 -10.24 -30.70
CA ASN A 171 -11.80 -10.32 -30.50
C ASN A 171 -12.49 -9.00 -30.80
N LYS A 172 -13.77 -9.08 -31.13
CA LYS A 172 -14.66 -7.92 -31.21
C LYS A 172 -15.36 -7.76 -29.89
N TYR A 173 -15.27 -6.60 -29.29
CA TYR A 173 -15.88 -6.27 -28.00
C TYR A 173 -17.19 -5.51 -28.19
N GLU A 174 -18.15 -5.81 -27.30
CA GLU A 174 -19.41 -5.10 -27.27
C GLU A 174 -19.29 -3.74 -26.55
N LEU A 175 -20.30 -2.89 -26.77
CA LEU A 175 -20.39 -1.61 -26.05
C LEU A 175 -20.43 -1.87 -24.53
N TYR A 176 -19.80 -0.97 -23.79
CA TYR A 176 -19.64 -1.05 -22.33
C TYR A 176 -18.66 -2.11 -21.85
N ALA A 177 -17.89 -2.77 -22.73
CA ALA A 177 -16.71 -3.51 -22.27
C ALA A 177 -15.82 -2.59 -21.43
N GLU A 178 -15.29 -3.13 -20.34
CA GLU A 178 -14.43 -2.39 -19.41
C GLU A 178 -13.02 -2.31 -19.99
N VAL A 179 -12.42 -1.12 -19.95
CA VAL A 179 -11.04 -0.88 -20.38
C VAL A 179 -10.29 -0.14 -19.28
N GLY A 180 -9.12 -0.62 -18.92
CA GLY A 180 -8.29 0.03 -17.91
C GLY A 180 -6.85 -0.46 -17.97
N GLU A 181 -6.00 0.10 -17.13
CA GLU A 181 -4.62 -0.35 -17.02
C GLU A 181 -4.56 -1.75 -16.42
N PHE A 182 -3.76 -2.61 -17.03
CA PHE A 182 -3.40 -3.90 -16.47
C PHE A 182 -2.16 -3.74 -15.61
N THR A 183 -2.23 -4.15 -14.35
CA THR A 183 -1.12 -3.99 -13.40
C THR A 183 -0.58 -5.33 -12.92
N ILE A 184 0.73 -5.33 -12.72
CA ILE A 184 1.50 -6.37 -12.02
C ILE A 184 2.25 -5.66 -10.90
N ASN A 185 1.72 -5.73 -9.69
CA ASN A 185 2.26 -5.05 -8.53
C ASN A 185 3.00 -6.06 -7.65
N THR A 186 4.31 -5.88 -7.48
CA THR A 186 5.13 -6.72 -6.58
C THR A 186 5.56 -5.89 -5.38
N TYR A 187 5.08 -6.29 -4.20
CA TYR A 187 5.40 -5.67 -2.92
C TYR A 187 6.57 -6.39 -2.24
N TYR A 188 7.51 -5.64 -1.69
CA TYR A 188 8.67 -6.16 -0.99
C TYR A 188 9.31 -5.06 -0.11
N ILE A 189 10.17 -5.48 0.82
CA ILE A 189 10.94 -4.55 1.65
C ILE A 189 12.34 -4.38 1.04
N ASP A 190 12.78 -3.13 0.95
CA ASP A 190 14.12 -2.77 0.50
C ASP A 190 14.63 -1.51 1.22
N LYS A 191 15.90 -1.20 1.05
CA LYS A 191 16.49 0.01 1.57
C LYS A 191 15.98 1.24 0.84
N SER A 192 15.58 2.26 1.62
CA SER A 192 15.28 3.59 1.11
C SER A 192 16.57 4.34 0.76
N ASP A 193 16.45 5.36 -0.08
CA ASP A 193 17.53 6.33 -0.32
C ASP A 193 17.73 7.28 0.88
N HIS A 194 16.79 7.27 1.84
CA HIS A 194 16.87 8.05 3.07
C HIS A 194 17.59 7.28 4.19
N HIS A 195 18.19 8.03 5.12
CA HIS A 195 18.92 7.49 6.26
C HIS A 195 18.40 8.09 7.57
N GLU A 196 18.50 7.35 8.65
CA GLU A 196 18.25 7.85 9.99
C GLU A 196 19.30 8.93 10.37
N LYS A 197 19.02 9.68 11.45
CA LYS A 197 19.93 10.72 11.94
C LYS A 197 21.33 10.20 12.33
N ASP A 198 21.41 8.93 12.68
CA ASP A 198 22.67 8.24 13.02
C ASP A 198 23.39 7.62 11.81
N GLY A 199 22.82 7.79 10.59
CA GLY A 199 23.37 7.26 9.34
C GLY A 199 22.94 5.82 9.04
N SER A 200 22.13 5.18 9.87
CA SER A 200 21.60 3.84 9.59
C SER A 200 20.60 3.86 8.43
N PRO A 201 20.54 2.80 7.60
CA PRO A 201 19.60 2.73 6.49
C PRO A 201 18.15 2.59 7.00
N ILE A 202 17.24 3.37 6.41
CA ILE A 202 15.80 3.17 6.58
C ILE A 202 15.36 2.08 5.61
N TYR A 203 14.55 1.13 6.09
CA TYR A 203 13.88 0.16 5.25
C TYR A 203 12.44 0.59 5.00
N SER A 204 11.93 0.27 3.82
CA SER A 204 10.62 0.74 3.37
C SER A 204 9.89 -0.34 2.59
N LEU A 205 8.57 -0.26 2.61
CA LEU A 205 7.73 -1.02 1.68
C LEU A 205 7.79 -0.38 0.31
N PHE A 206 8.18 -1.15 -0.68
CA PHE A 206 8.20 -0.78 -2.09
C PHE A 206 7.15 -1.56 -2.87
N VAL A 207 6.66 -0.93 -3.93
CA VAL A 207 5.95 -1.61 -5.01
C VAL A 207 6.78 -1.50 -6.29
N LYS A 208 6.98 -2.63 -6.95
CA LYS A 208 7.46 -2.69 -8.33
C LYS A 208 6.27 -2.93 -9.24
N THR A 209 6.04 -1.99 -10.14
CA THR A 209 5.00 -2.03 -11.18
C THR A 209 5.62 -2.31 -12.55
N ILE A 210 4.80 -2.34 -13.59
CA ILE A 210 5.25 -2.39 -15.00
C ILE A 210 6.14 -1.17 -15.33
N ASP A 211 5.80 0.01 -14.77
CA ASP A 211 6.46 1.29 -15.09
C ASP A 211 7.70 1.56 -14.24
N GLY A 212 7.92 0.81 -13.15
CA GLY A 212 9.08 1.00 -12.30
C GLY A 212 8.88 0.64 -10.83
N LYS A 213 9.79 1.15 -10.00
CA LYS A 213 9.81 0.95 -8.55
C LYS A 213 9.41 2.24 -7.84
N THR A 214 8.51 2.12 -6.86
CA THR A 214 8.05 3.25 -6.02
C THR A 214 8.14 2.87 -4.56
N GLU A 215 8.68 3.76 -3.73
CA GLU A 215 8.62 3.66 -2.28
C GLU A 215 7.24 4.08 -1.78
N LEU A 216 6.58 3.25 -0.99
CA LEU A 216 5.24 3.50 -0.47
C LEU A 216 5.26 3.99 0.98
N VAL A 217 5.93 3.26 1.87
CA VAL A 217 5.92 3.54 3.31
C VAL A 217 7.26 3.23 3.93
N ALA A 218 7.85 4.22 4.59
CA ALA A 218 9.13 4.08 5.31
C ALA A 218 8.95 3.44 6.71
N GLY A 219 10.04 2.92 7.26
CA GLY A 219 10.09 2.39 8.63
C GLY A 219 9.55 0.97 8.79
N ILE A 220 9.39 0.22 7.68
CA ILE A 220 9.03 -1.20 7.70
C ILE A 220 10.27 -2.01 7.38
N HIS A 221 10.79 -2.73 8.37
CA HIS A 221 12.05 -3.47 8.25
C HIS A 221 11.90 -4.88 7.71
N HIS A 222 10.76 -5.51 7.99
CA HIS A 222 10.48 -6.85 7.52
C HIS A 222 9.00 -7.02 7.22
N MET A 223 8.72 -7.85 6.22
CA MET A 223 7.37 -8.30 5.86
C MET A 223 7.40 -9.83 5.78
N GLN A 224 6.58 -10.48 6.59
CA GLN A 224 6.39 -11.92 6.55
C GLN A 224 4.99 -12.24 6.06
N LEU A 225 4.89 -13.18 5.12
CA LEU A 225 3.65 -13.57 4.47
C LEU A 225 3.35 -15.04 4.74
N ALA A 226 2.07 -15.34 5.00
CA ALA A 226 1.54 -16.68 4.98
C ALA A 226 0.24 -16.69 4.18
N TYR A 227 -0.03 -17.78 3.50
CA TYR A 227 -1.11 -17.92 2.53
C TYR A 227 -2.18 -18.84 3.09
N SER A 228 -3.42 -18.32 3.15
CA SER A 228 -4.55 -19.06 3.72
C SER A 228 -5.24 -19.87 2.65
N LEU A 229 -5.47 -21.14 2.94
CA LEU A 229 -6.20 -22.06 2.08
C LEU A 229 -7.10 -22.99 2.92
N TYR A 230 -8.12 -23.55 2.29
CA TYR A 230 -8.95 -24.58 2.93
C TYR A 230 -8.33 -25.95 2.77
N GLN A 231 -8.05 -26.61 3.89
CA GLN A 231 -7.64 -28.01 3.94
C GLN A 231 -8.53 -28.76 4.93
N GLU A 232 -9.16 -29.83 4.48
CA GLU A 232 -10.07 -30.66 5.29
C GLU A 232 -11.19 -29.85 5.98
N GLY A 233 -11.69 -28.81 5.31
CA GLY A 233 -12.76 -27.93 5.83
C GLY A 233 -12.31 -26.92 6.87
N LYS A 234 -11.00 -26.76 7.09
CA LYS A 234 -10.41 -25.75 7.99
C LYS A 234 -9.56 -24.78 7.20
N LEU A 235 -9.60 -23.51 7.63
CA LEU A 235 -8.68 -22.49 7.14
C LEU A 235 -7.32 -22.68 7.83
N ILE A 236 -6.27 -22.81 7.03
CA ILE A 236 -4.89 -22.93 7.52
C ILE A 236 -3.99 -21.96 6.78
N ASP A 237 -3.02 -21.40 7.52
CA ASP A 237 -2.00 -20.53 6.96
C ASP A 237 -0.72 -21.34 6.73
N VAL A 238 -0.19 -21.24 5.51
CA VAL A 238 1.01 -21.96 5.10
C VAL A 238 2.03 -21.00 4.48
N PRO A 239 3.33 -21.26 4.62
CA PRO A 239 4.37 -20.50 3.91
C PRO A 239 4.29 -20.77 2.40
N ALA A 240 4.86 -19.88 1.60
CA ALA A 240 4.81 -19.93 0.14
C ALA A 240 5.28 -21.26 -0.45
N ASN A 241 6.31 -21.86 0.12
CA ASN A 241 6.89 -23.12 -0.37
C ASN A 241 5.98 -24.36 -0.18
N LYS A 242 4.89 -24.22 0.59
CA LYS A 242 3.87 -25.27 0.78
C LYS A 242 2.61 -25.04 -0.05
N VAL A 243 2.51 -23.91 -0.75
CA VAL A 243 1.41 -23.63 -1.67
C VAL A 243 1.64 -24.41 -2.96
N THR A 244 0.81 -25.41 -3.21
CA THR A 244 0.87 -26.22 -4.43
C THR A 244 -0.06 -25.70 -5.53
N ASP A 245 -1.13 -25.01 -5.12
CA ASP A 245 -2.14 -24.44 -6.01
C ASP A 245 -2.47 -23.01 -5.59
N TRP A 246 -1.92 -22.03 -6.30
CA TRP A 246 -2.12 -20.63 -6.03
C TRP A 246 -3.55 -20.14 -6.32
N SER A 247 -4.31 -20.87 -7.14
CA SER A 247 -5.72 -20.53 -7.39
C SER A 247 -6.62 -20.79 -6.17
N SER A 248 -6.20 -21.67 -5.27
CA SER A 248 -6.94 -22.05 -4.07
C SER A 248 -6.75 -21.11 -2.87
N ILE A 249 -5.87 -20.10 -2.99
CA ILE A 249 -5.64 -19.12 -1.93
C ILE A 249 -6.91 -18.29 -1.72
N VAL A 250 -7.34 -18.20 -0.47
CA VAL A 250 -8.54 -17.43 -0.04
C VAL A 250 -8.20 -16.21 0.81
N GLY A 251 -6.94 -16.06 1.22
CA GLY A 251 -6.49 -14.92 1.98
C GLY A 251 -4.98 -14.92 2.19
N VAL A 252 -4.47 -13.81 2.69
CA VAL A 252 -3.06 -13.61 3.03
C VAL A 252 -2.96 -13.04 4.44
N ALA A 253 -2.21 -13.71 5.29
CA ALA A 253 -1.77 -13.19 6.60
C ALA A 253 -0.43 -12.47 6.41
N ILE A 254 -0.32 -11.26 6.92
CA ILE A 254 0.80 -10.36 6.71
C ILE A 254 1.28 -9.85 8.06
N ASP A 255 2.54 -10.06 8.37
CA ASP A 255 3.21 -9.50 9.53
C ASP A 255 4.20 -8.44 9.05
N LEU A 256 4.03 -7.21 9.53
CA LEU A 256 4.91 -6.09 9.25
C LEU A 256 5.69 -5.73 10.51
N ASP A 257 7.01 -5.84 10.46
CA ASP A 257 7.89 -5.41 11.54
C ASP A 257 8.31 -3.95 11.30
N LEU A 258 7.81 -3.08 12.18
CA LEU A 258 8.10 -1.65 12.16
C LEU A 258 9.16 -1.32 13.20
N HIS A 259 10.06 -0.45 12.81
CA HIS A 259 11.17 -0.02 13.62
C HIS A 259 11.26 1.50 13.70
N SER A 260 11.47 2.03 14.88
CA SER A 260 11.88 3.40 15.09
C SER A 260 13.05 3.39 16.09
N SER A 261 13.78 4.49 16.18
CA SER A 261 14.91 4.63 17.12
C SER A 261 14.58 4.31 18.59
N GLN A 262 13.30 4.21 18.95
CA GLN A 262 12.84 4.02 20.33
C GLN A 262 11.98 2.77 20.53
N ILE A 263 11.32 2.25 19.47
CA ILE A 263 10.28 1.22 19.61
C ILE A 263 10.30 0.31 18.39
N ASN A 264 10.14 -0.99 18.65
CA ASN A 264 9.88 -2.02 17.64
C ASN A 264 8.50 -2.59 17.86
N LYS A 265 7.73 -2.77 16.79
CA LYS A 265 6.39 -3.33 16.86
C LYS A 265 6.07 -4.16 15.62
N THR A 266 5.51 -5.34 15.82
CA THR A 266 4.92 -6.13 14.73
C THR A 266 3.44 -5.78 14.59
N TRP A 267 3.01 -5.56 13.34
CA TRP A 267 1.62 -5.29 12.98
C TRP A 267 1.08 -6.45 12.16
N HIS A 268 0.01 -7.07 12.66
CA HIS A 268 -0.62 -8.24 12.03
C HIS A 268 -1.85 -7.80 11.22
N VAL A 269 -1.91 -8.24 9.99
CA VAL A 269 -3.02 -7.96 9.06
C VAL A 269 -3.44 -9.26 8.39
N TYR A 270 -4.72 -9.49 8.30
CA TYR A 270 -5.30 -10.55 7.48
C TYR A 270 -6.17 -9.93 6.39
N VAL A 271 -5.97 -10.39 5.15
CA VAL A 271 -6.73 -9.92 3.98
C VAL A 271 -7.32 -11.12 3.27
N ALA A 272 -8.65 -11.16 3.19
CA ALA A 272 -9.37 -12.12 2.34
C ALA A 272 -9.39 -11.62 0.89
N ILE A 273 -9.38 -12.58 -0.05
CA ILE A 273 -9.42 -12.36 -1.51
C ILE A 273 -10.86 -12.51 -2.00
#